data_267638b02adcbbe02a7e1b553bdcd770
#
_entry.id   267638b02adcbbe02a7e1b553bdcd770
#
_cell.length_a   1.000
_cell.length_b   1.000
_cell.length_c   1.000
_cell.angle_alpha   90.00
_cell.angle_beta   90.00
_cell.angle_gamma   90.00
#
_symmetry.space_group_name_H-M   'P 1'
#
loop_
_entity.id
_entity.type
_entity.pdbx_description
1 polymer ?
#
loop_
_entity_poly.entity_id
_entity_poly.type
_entity_poly.pdbx_seq_one_letter_code
_entity_poly.pdbx_strand_id
1 'polypeptide(L)'
;MEQNDLLLRTAFACMACDGDIATEEVELIKQLSKEKQLFGSVDIDKALDDMVNEINLKGKGFLKEYLLDLAEQTLTEEEELKVADVAVQTIRADKRIEYSEIKFFKVLRSNLKNVSDKTLLDKIEGIDENFLAEDIRSDYLEMYDDYFNAIELPKFKLLDCMEQEN
;
A
#
# COMPACT_ATOMS: atom_id res chain seq x y z
N MET A 1 -4.57 10.57 -12.45
CA MET A 1 -3.71 10.61 -11.24
C MET A 1 -2.25 10.50 -11.66
N GLU A 2 -1.43 11.37 -11.12
CA GLU A 2 0.00 11.31 -11.41
C GLU A 2 0.64 10.09 -10.74
N GLN A 3 1.70 9.56 -11.35
CA GLN A 3 2.40 8.38 -10.86
C GLN A 3 2.92 8.56 -9.42
N ASN A 4 3.47 9.73 -9.12
CA ASN A 4 4.00 10.01 -7.78
C ASN A 4 2.90 9.98 -6.71
N ASP A 5 1.73 10.53 -7.03
CA ASP A 5 0.56 10.49 -6.15
C ASP A 5 0.10 9.06 -5.92
N LEU A 6 0.04 8.27 -6.99
CA LEU A 6 -0.36 6.88 -6.90
C LEU A 6 0.59 6.09 -5.99
N LEU A 7 1.89 6.30 -6.15
CA LEU A 7 2.89 5.60 -5.33
C LEU A 7 2.76 5.98 -3.85
N LEU A 8 2.54 7.26 -3.55
CA LEU A 8 2.37 7.71 -2.17
C LEU A 8 1.10 7.14 -1.56
N ARG A 9 0.00 7.12 -2.31
CA ARG A 9 -1.26 6.52 -1.85
C ARG A 9 -1.12 5.02 -1.65
N THR A 10 -0.33 4.35 -2.51
CA THR A 10 -0.03 2.93 -2.35
C THR A 10 0.69 2.68 -1.02
N ALA A 11 1.72 3.47 -0.73
CA ALA A 11 2.46 3.34 0.52
C ALA A 11 1.54 3.56 1.73
N PHE A 12 0.74 4.62 1.70
CA PHE A 12 -0.17 4.91 2.80
C PHE A 12 -1.21 3.81 2.99
N ALA A 13 -1.82 3.34 1.91
CA ALA A 13 -2.81 2.28 1.97
C ALA A 13 -2.23 1.01 2.59
N CYS A 14 -0.99 0.66 2.22
CA CYS A 14 -0.33 -0.53 2.78
C CYS A 14 0.02 -0.36 4.26
N MET A 15 0.33 0.87 4.71
CA MET A 15 0.53 1.12 6.13
C MET A 15 -0.77 0.94 6.92
N ALA A 16 -1.86 1.47 6.40
CA ALA A 16 -3.12 1.54 7.12
C ALA A 16 -3.95 0.26 7.06
N CYS A 17 -3.61 -0.65 6.15
CA CYS A 17 -4.48 -1.78 5.81
C CYS A 17 -4.66 -2.82 6.92
N ASP A 18 -3.78 -2.85 7.92
CA ASP A 18 -3.93 -3.75 9.07
C ASP A 18 -4.55 -3.04 10.29
N GLY A 19 -4.87 -1.76 10.16
CA GLY A 19 -5.44 -0.98 11.26
C GLY A 19 -4.42 -0.40 12.21
N ASP A 20 -3.12 -0.55 11.91
CA ASP A 20 -2.04 -0.05 12.75
C ASP A 20 -0.92 0.51 11.87
N ILE A 21 -0.56 1.77 12.08
CA ILE A 21 0.52 2.41 11.32
C ILE A 21 1.78 2.41 12.18
N ALA A 22 2.76 1.60 11.78
CA ALA A 22 4.02 1.49 12.49
C ALA A 22 4.95 2.68 12.19
N THR A 23 5.72 3.09 13.18
CA THR A 23 6.70 4.17 13.03
C THR A 23 7.71 3.84 11.93
N GLU A 24 8.15 2.57 11.84
CA GLU A 24 9.12 2.11 10.83
C GLU A 24 8.58 2.29 9.41
N GLU A 25 7.26 2.11 9.23
CA GLU A 25 6.64 2.32 7.92
C GLU A 25 6.66 3.80 7.52
N VAL A 26 6.35 4.68 8.46
CA VAL A 26 6.39 6.12 8.23
C VAL A 26 7.82 6.56 7.90
N GLU A 27 8.80 6.07 8.65
CA GLU A 27 10.21 6.37 8.41
C GLU A 27 10.67 5.92 7.03
N LEU A 28 10.23 4.73 6.59
CA LEU A 28 10.55 4.24 5.26
C LEU A 28 10.03 5.17 4.18
N ILE A 29 8.79 5.62 4.30
CA ILE A 29 8.20 6.51 3.30
C ILE A 29 8.96 7.82 3.23
N LYS A 30 9.33 8.38 4.38
CA LYS A 30 10.12 9.61 4.43
C LYS A 30 11.51 9.41 3.81
N GLN A 31 12.12 8.28 4.06
CA GLN A 31 13.41 7.93 3.48
C GLN A 31 13.32 7.78 1.96
N LEU A 32 12.31 7.08 1.45
CA LEU A 32 12.11 6.90 0.02
C LEU A 32 11.88 8.25 -0.68
N SER A 33 11.15 9.15 -0.03
CA SER A 33 10.93 10.48 -0.56
C SER A 33 12.22 11.28 -0.63
N LYS A 34 13.02 11.23 0.43
CA LYS A 34 14.24 12.01 0.54
C LYS A 34 15.36 11.49 -0.36
N GLU A 35 15.61 10.19 -0.33
CA GLU A 35 16.75 9.59 -1.04
C GLU A 35 16.48 9.31 -2.51
N LYS A 36 15.27 8.85 -2.85
CA LYS A 36 14.94 8.45 -4.21
C LYS A 36 13.98 9.41 -4.90
N GLN A 37 13.49 10.41 -4.19
CA GLN A 37 12.49 11.35 -4.69
C GLN A 37 11.29 10.62 -5.33
N LEU A 38 10.95 9.46 -4.78
CA LEU A 38 9.98 8.54 -5.35
C LEU A 38 8.59 9.17 -5.47
N PHE A 39 8.27 10.09 -4.58
CA PHE A 39 6.97 10.74 -4.52
C PHE A 39 7.00 12.18 -5.05
N GLY A 40 8.08 12.56 -5.74
CA GLY A 40 8.23 13.90 -6.29
C GLY A 40 8.61 14.93 -5.23
N SER A 41 8.26 16.20 -5.47
CA SER A 41 8.60 17.32 -4.60
C SER A 41 7.47 17.66 -3.63
N VAL A 42 6.74 16.66 -3.16
CA VAL A 42 5.60 16.84 -2.25
C VAL A 42 6.10 17.03 -0.81
N ASP A 43 5.34 17.81 -0.03
CA ASP A 43 5.55 17.88 1.41
C ASP A 43 4.98 16.59 2.03
N ILE A 44 5.85 15.66 2.35
CA ILE A 44 5.46 14.33 2.83
C ILE A 44 4.66 14.40 4.13
N ASP A 45 5.10 15.22 5.08
CA ASP A 45 4.41 15.31 6.37
C ASP A 45 2.97 15.78 6.20
N LYS A 46 2.80 16.80 5.38
CA LYS A 46 1.46 17.31 5.09
C LYS A 46 0.62 16.31 4.32
N ALA A 47 1.20 15.68 3.30
CA ALA A 47 0.49 14.70 2.49
C ALA A 47 0.02 13.50 3.31
N LEU A 48 0.87 12.99 4.21
CA LEU A 48 0.51 11.87 5.07
C LEU A 48 -0.59 12.27 6.05
N ASP A 49 -0.52 13.45 6.64
CA ASP A 49 -1.56 13.92 7.56
C ASP A 49 -2.89 14.15 6.84
N ASP A 50 -2.85 14.65 5.61
CA ASP A 50 -4.05 14.81 4.79
C ASP A 50 -4.71 13.45 4.52
N MET A 51 -3.90 12.41 4.25
CA MET A 51 -4.43 11.07 4.04
C MET A 51 -4.98 10.45 5.32
N VAL A 52 -4.36 10.73 6.48
CA VAL A 52 -4.91 10.30 7.78
C VAL A 52 -6.29 10.92 7.99
N ASN A 53 -6.42 12.22 7.74
CA ASN A 53 -7.72 12.88 7.85
C ASN A 53 -8.74 12.27 6.90
N GLU A 54 -8.33 11.96 5.68
CA GLU A 54 -9.23 11.37 4.69
C GLU A 54 -9.70 9.98 5.10
N ILE A 55 -8.79 9.10 5.55
CA ILE A 55 -9.17 7.75 5.99
C ILE A 55 -10.02 7.78 7.25
N ASN A 56 -9.77 8.76 8.13
CA ASN A 56 -10.60 8.92 9.33
C ASN A 56 -12.03 9.32 8.99
N LEU A 57 -12.24 10.07 7.91
CA LEU A 57 -13.57 10.41 7.42
C LEU A 57 -14.24 9.26 6.70
N LYS A 58 -13.51 8.54 5.87
CA LYS A 58 -14.07 7.55 4.94
C LYS A 58 -13.99 6.10 5.45
N GLY A 59 -13.15 5.84 6.45
CA GLY A 59 -12.92 4.48 6.94
C GLY A 59 -12.47 3.56 5.82
N LYS A 60 -13.05 2.37 5.75
CA LYS A 60 -12.72 1.38 4.70
C LYS A 60 -12.93 1.92 3.29
N GLY A 61 -13.79 2.91 3.13
CA GLY A 61 -14.03 3.57 1.84
C GLY A 61 -12.76 4.16 1.23
N PHE A 62 -11.84 4.66 2.07
CA PHE A 62 -10.56 5.17 1.59
C PHE A 62 -9.78 4.08 0.84
N LEU A 63 -9.69 2.89 1.44
CA LEU A 63 -8.97 1.77 0.83
C LEU A 63 -9.68 1.26 -0.43
N LYS A 64 -11.02 1.25 -0.39
CA LYS A 64 -11.81 0.85 -1.56
C LYS A 64 -11.63 1.82 -2.73
N GLU A 65 -11.62 3.12 -2.43
CA GLU A 65 -11.36 4.14 -3.45
C GLU A 65 -9.95 4.01 -4.04
N TYR A 66 -8.95 3.74 -3.19
CA TYR A 66 -7.59 3.51 -3.67
C TYR A 66 -7.54 2.35 -4.67
N LEU A 67 -8.16 1.22 -4.32
CA LEU A 67 -8.17 0.05 -5.19
C LEU A 67 -8.90 0.33 -6.51
N LEU A 68 -10.00 1.07 -6.45
CA LEU A 68 -10.72 1.46 -7.65
C LEU A 68 -9.88 2.39 -8.54
N ASP A 69 -9.23 3.38 -7.94
CA ASP A 69 -8.33 4.28 -8.67
C ASP A 69 -7.21 3.50 -9.34
N LEU A 70 -6.62 2.53 -8.63
CA LEU A 70 -5.58 1.68 -9.19
C LEU A 70 -6.10 0.87 -10.39
N ALA A 71 -7.30 0.30 -10.26
CA ALA A 71 -7.91 -0.48 -11.32
C ALA A 71 -8.20 0.35 -12.59
N GLU A 72 -8.47 1.63 -12.42
CA GLU A 72 -8.79 2.54 -13.52
C GLU A 72 -7.56 3.12 -14.21
N GLN A 73 -6.38 2.99 -13.62
CA GLN A 73 -5.15 3.50 -14.22
C GLN A 73 -4.72 2.66 -15.42
N THR A 74 -4.14 3.33 -16.41
CA THR A 74 -3.46 2.66 -17.52
C THR A 74 -1.96 2.75 -17.25
N LEU A 75 -1.40 1.70 -16.68
CA LEU A 75 0.00 1.66 -16.26
C LEU A 75 0.81 0.74 -17.16
N THR A 76 2.08 1.09 -17.37
CA THR A 76 3.04 0.20 -18.02
C THR A 76 3.45 -0.90 -17.03
N GLU A 77 4.08 -1.96 -17.54
CA GLU A 77 4.65 -3.00 -16.70
C GLU A 77 5.61 -2.41 -15.66
N GLU A 78 6.47 -1.48 -16.08
CA GLU A 78 7.42 -0.83 -15.17
C GLU A 78 6.74 -0.03 -14.08
N GLU A 79 5.68 0.71 -14.42
CA GLU A 79 4.91 1.48 -13.45
C GLU A 79 4.19 0.56 -12.46
N GLU A 80 3.62 -0.54 -12.94
CA GLU A 80 3.00 -1.53 -12.07
C GLU A 80 4.01 -2.18 -11.14
N LEU A 81 5.21 -2.44 -11.65
CA LEU A 81 6.29 -3.00 -10.84
C LEU A 81 6.67 -2.05 -9.70
N LYS A 82 6.71 -0.74 -9.96
CA LYS A 82 6.96 0.26 -8.92
C LYS A 82 5.86 0.26 -7.85
N VAL A 83 4.61 0.16 -8.25
CA VAL A 83 3.48 0.08 -7.30
C VAL A 83 3.65 -1.14 -6.39
N ALA A 84 3.92 -2.30 -6.98
CA ALA A 84 4.11 -3.53 -6.21
C ALA A 84 5.32 -3.44 -5.28
N ASP A 85 6.42 -2.86 -5.76
CA ASP A 85 7.63 -2.71 -4.95
C ASP A 85 7.39 -1.81 -3.74
N VAL A 86 6.78 -0.65 -3.94
CA VAL A 86 6.43 0.25 -2.83
C VAL A 86 5.55 -0.47 -1.81
N ALA A 87 4.55 -1.22 -2.29
CA ALA A 87 3.64 -1.96 -1.42
C ALA A 87 4.40 -3.00 -0.57
N VAL A 88 5.23 -3.81 -1.20
CA VAL A 88 5.99 -4.87 -0.51
C VAL A 88 6.98 -4.25 0.50
N GLN A 89 7.71 -3.23 0.10
CA GLN A 89 8.69 -2.60 1.00
C GLN A 89 8.00 -1.96 2.21
N THR A 90 6.86 -1.34 2.01
CA THR A 90 6.09 -0.74 3.10
C THR A 90 5.59 -1.82 4.08
N ILE A 91 5.03 -2.91 3.55
CA ILE A 91 4.52 -4.01 4.37
C ILE A 91 5.65 -4.64 5.19
N ARG A 92 6.86 -4.73 4.64
CA ARG A 92 8.00 -5.36 5.30
C ARG A 92 8.77 -4.42 6.22
N ALA A 93 8.43 -3.14 6.27
CA ALA A 93 9.25 -2.13 6.94
C ALA A 93 9.45 -2.38 8.44
N ASP A 94 8.43 -2.88 9.13
CA ASP A 94 8.52 -3.15 10.57
C ASP A 94 8.97 -4.58 10.89
N LYS A 95 9.34 -5.34 9.88
CA LYS A 95 9.77 -6.74 9.97
C LYS A 95 8.70 -7.67 10.53
N ARG A 96 7.48 -7.21 10.60
CA ARG A 96 6.35 -7.92 11.14
C ARG A 96 5.21 -7.85 10.13
N ILE A 97 5.02 -8.96 9.39
CA ILE A 97 4.03 -9.01 8.33
C ILE A 97 2.74 -9.60 8.88
N GLU A 98 1.70 -8.78 8.91
CA GLU A 98 0.38 -9.21 9.37
C GLU A 98 -0.38 -9.91 8.25
N TYR A 99 -1.25 -10.85 8.63
CA TYR A 99 -2.04 -11.59 7.65
C TYR A 99 -2.95 -10.68 6.82
N SER A 100 -3.51 -9.64 7.45
CA SER A 100 -4.32 -8.65 6.75
C SER A 100 -3.56 -7.88 5.69
N GLU A 101 -2.26 -7.64 5.91
CA GLU A 101 -1.41 -6.99 4.91
C GLU A 101 -1.22 -7.87 3.68
N ILE A 102 -1.03 -9.17 3.89
CA ILE A 102 -0.93 -10.14 2.79
C ILE A 102 -2.24 -10.19 2.00
N LYS A 103 -3.37 -10.23 2.70
CA LYS A 103 -4.69 -10.21 2.05
C LYS A 103 -4.88 -8.94 1.22
N PHE A 104 -4.52 -7.80 1.77
CA PHE A 104 -4.63 -6.53 1.05
C PHE A 104 -3.74 -6.52 -0.18
N PHE A 105 -2.49 -6.98 -0.04
CA PHE A 105 -1.57 -7.04 -1.17
C PHE A 105 -2.11 -7.92 -2.30
N LYS A 106 -2.70 -9.07 -1.97
CA LYS A 106 -3.28 -9.95 -3.00
C LYS A 106 -4.38 -9.24 -3.80
N VAL A 107 -5.22 -8.46 -3.13
CA VAL A 107 -6.26 -7.68 -3.81
C VAL A 107 -5.61 -6.60 -4.69
N LEU A 108 -4.63 -5.88 -4.16
CA LEU A 108 -3.87 -4.87 -4.90
C LEU A 108 -3.23 -5.48 -6.14
N ARG A 109 -2.52 -6.60 -5.96
CA ARG A 109 -1.85 -7.32 -7.04
C ARG A 109 -2.81 -7.68 -8.18
N SER A 110 -4.03 -8.06 -7.83
CA SER A 110 -5.04 -8.45 -8.82
C SER A 110 -5.46 -7.30 -9.73
N ASN A 111 -5.18 -6.06 -9.34
CA ASN A 111 -5.46 -4.88 -10.14
C ASN A 111 -4.29 -4.48 -11.07
N LEU A 112 -3.16 -5.18 -10.97
CA LEU A 112 -2.00 -4.95 -11.84
C LEU A 112 -2.09 -5.91 -13.02
N LYS A 113 -2.34 -5.37 -14.21
CA LYS A 113 -2.75 -6.16 -15.38
C LYS A 113 -1.59 -6.57 -16.31
N ASN A 114 -0.48 -5.84 -16.25
CA ASN A 114 0.61 -5.98 -17.20
C ASN A 114 1.84 -6.69 -16.65
N VAL A 115 2.01 -6.76 -15.34
CA VAL A 115 3.15 -7.40 -14.70
C VAL A 115 2.82 -8.83 -14.31
N SER A 116 3.73 -9.78 -14.58
CA SER A 116 3.53 -11.19 -14.22
C SER A 116 4.05 -11.49 -12.83
N ASP A 117 3.55 -12.57 -12.22
CA ASP A 117 4.04 -13.05 -10.93
C ASP A 117 5.53 -13.38 -10.99
N LYS A 118 6.00 -13.94 -12.09
CA LYS A 118 7.41 -14.24 -12.30
C LYS A 118 8.26 -12.98 -12.23
N THR A 119 7.83 -11.90 -12.88
CA THR A 119 8.54 -10.63 -12.85
C THR A 119 8.58 -10.06 -11.44
N LEU A 120 7.47 -10.15 -10.69
CA LEU A 120 7.42 -9.71 -9.31
C LEU A 120 8.42 -10.48 -8.44
N LEU A 121 8.42 -11.80 -8.55
CA LEU A 121 9.34 -12.65 -7.78
C LEU A 121 10.80 -12.40 -8.12
N ASP A 122 11.10 -12.13 -9.39
CA ASP A 122 12.47 -11.90 -9.85
C ASP A 122 13.00 -10.51 -9.48
N LYS A 123 12.14 -9.50 -9.46
CA LYS A 123 12.59 -8.10 -9.40
C LYS A 123 12.33 -7.40 -8.08
N ILE A 124 11.40 -7.88 -7.27
CA ILE A 124 11.10 -7.24 -6.00
C ILE A 124 11.81 -7.97 -4.87
N GLU A 125 12.72 -7.26 -4.20
CA GLU A 125 13.43 -7.82 -3.06
C GLU A 125 12.46 -8.06 -1.90
N GLY A 126 12.48 -9.28 -1.36
CA GLY A 126 11.70 -9.62 -0.18
C GLY A 126 10.30 -10.12 -0.45
N ILE A 127 9.85 -10.10 -1.71
CA ILE A 127 8.58 -10.73 -2.06
C ILE A 127 8.79 -12.26 -2.11
N ASP A 128 7.81 -13.00 -1.65
CA ASP A 128 7.80 -14.45 -1.80
C ASP A 128 6.41 -14.93 -2.22
N GLU A 129 6.26 -16.23 -2.39
CA GLU A 129 5.01 -16.81 -2.86
C GLU A 129 3.82 -16.53 -1.93
N ASN A 130 4.07 -16.26 -0.65
CA ASN A 130 3.01 -15.95 0.30
C ASN A 130 2.28 -14.64 -0.02
N PHE A 131 2.95 -13.71 -0.73
CA PHE A 131 2.33 -12.48 -1.20
C PHE A 131 1.41 -12.69 -2.39
N LEU A 132 1.50 -13.83 -3.06
CA LEU A 132 0.78 -14.09 -4.30
C LEU A 132 -0.38 -15.07 -4.06
N ALA A 133 -1.39 -15.00 -4.91
CA ALA A 133 -2.53 -15.92 -4.83
C ALA A 133 -2.06 -17.34 -5.14
N GLU A 134 -2.40 -18.29 -4.27
CA GLU A 134 -1.99 -19.69 -4.40
C GLU A 134 -2.70 -20.41 -5.55
N ASP A 135 -3.86 -19.92 -5.94
CA ASP A 135 -4.70 -20.56 -6.95
C ASP A 135 -5.05 -19.53 -8.02
N ILE A 136 -4.79 -19.88 -9.27
CA ILE A 136 -5.18 -19.10 -10.45
C ILE A 136 -6.70 -18.86 -10.46
N ARG A 137 -7.45 -19.66 -9.73
CA ARG A 137 -8.91 -19.59 -9.64
C ARG A 137 -9.42 -18.72 -8.51
N SER A 138 -8.52 -18.11 -7.73
CA SER A 138 -8.95 -17.21 -6.65
C SER A 138 -9.75 -16.07 -7.25
N ASP A 139 -11.03 -16.02 -6.91
CA ASP A 139 -11.92 -14.97 -7.37
C ASP A 139 -11.54 -13.67 -6.71
N TYR A 140 -11.37 -12.63 -7.52
CA TYR A 140 -11.05 -11.28 -7.03
C TYR A 140 -12.07 -10.84 -5.98
N LEU A 141 -13.36 -11.07 -6.22
CA LEU A 141 -14.41 -10.69 -5.27
C LEU A 141 -14.29 -11.42 -3.93
N GLU A 142 -13.90 -12.69 -3.95
CA GLU A 142 -13.67 -13.43 -2.70
C GLU A 142 -12.50 -12.87 -1.92
N MET A 143 -11.38 -12.55 -2.58
CA MET A 143 -10.22 -11.96 -1.93
C MET A 143 -10.54 -10.58 -1.37
N TYR A 144 -11.26 -9.77 -2.14
CA TYR A 144 -11.69 -8.44 -1.77
C TYR A 144 -12.59 -8.49 -0.52
N ASP A 145 -13.63 -9.31 -0.58
CA ASP A 145 -14.57 -9.44 0.54
C ASP A 145 -13.91 -10.02 1.78
N ASP A 146 -13.03 -11.01 1.59
CA ASP A 146 -12.31 -11.62 2.71
C ASP A 146 -11.46 -10.60 3.45
N TYR A 147 -10.76 -9.73 2.71
CA TYR A 147 -10.00 -8.66 3.33
C TYR A 147 -10.91 -7.67 4.06
N PHE A 148 -11.90 -7.11 3.37
CA PHE A 148 -12.71 -6.02 3.93
C PHE A 148 -13.65 -6.47 5.04
N ASN A 149 -14.06 -7.73 5.05
CA ASN A 149 -14.88 -8.26 6.14
C ASN A 149 -14.07 -8.58 7.40
N ALA A 150 -12.77 -8.83 7.24
CA ALA A 150 -11.90 -9.20 8.35
C ALA A 150 -11.28 -7.99 9.06
N ILE A 151 -11.19 -6.84 8.39
CA ILE A 151 -10.46 -5.69 8.91
C ILE A 151 -11.40 -4.71 9.62
N GLU A 152 -10.90 -4.10 10.71
CA GLU A 152 -11.54 -2.96 11.35
C GLU A 152 -10.53 -1.84 11.42
N LEU A 153 -10.92 -0.63 11.00
CA LEU A 153 -10.03 0.52 11.02
C LEU A 153 -10.37 1.45 12.18
N PRO A 154 -9.41 1.75 13.06
CA PRO A 154 -9.60 2.74 14.12
C PRO A 154 -9.54 4.14 13.54
N LYS A 155 -9.69 5.14 14.40
CA LYS A 155 -9.33 6.52 14.04
C LYS A 155 -7.82 6.66 14.24
N PHE A 156 -7.11 6.99 13.18
CA PHE A 156 -5.65 7.12 13.24
C PHE A 156 -5.25 8.49 13.78
N LYS A 157 -4.13 8.52 14.50
CA LYS A 157 -3.51 9.77 14.93
C LYS A 157 -2.74 10.36 13.76
N LEU A 158 -2.60 11.69 13.75
CA LEU A 158 -1.76 12.36 12.76
C LEU A 158 -0.32 11.86 12.89
N LEU A 159 0.31 11.59 11.75
CA LEU A 159 1.63 10.95 11.73
C LEU A 159 2.74 11.90 12.14
N ASP A 160 2.55 13.19 11.95
CA ASP A 160 3.47 14.21 12.42
C ASP A 160 3.58 14.20 13.95
N CYS A 161 2.47 13.94 14.66
CA CYS A 161 2.46 13.80 16.13
C CYS A 161 3.22 12.57 16.60
N MET A 162 3.26 11.50 15.84
CA MET A 162 3.99 10.27 16.20
C MET A 162 5.50 10.50 16.25
N GLU A 163 6.04 11.37 15.41
CA GLU A 163 7.46 11.72 15.43
C GLU A 163 7.86 12.53 16.64
N GLN A 164 6.93 13.34 17.15
CA GLN A 164 7.20 14.22 18.28
C GLN A 164 7.20 13.47 19.62
N GLU A 165 6.63 12.29 19.67
CA GLU A 165 6.58 11.45 20.87
C GLU A 165 7.85 10.62 21.08
N ASN A 166 8.76 10.64 20.13
CA ASN A 166 10.06 9.97 20.20
C ASN A 166 11.12 10.95 20.71
#